data_601d2959c2c2f249dc518a5b223a7438
#
_entry.id   601d2959c2c2f249dc518a5b223a7438
#
_cell.length_a   1.000
_cell.length_b   1.000
_cell.length_c   1.000
_cell.angle_alpha   90.00
_cell.angle_beta   90.00
_cell.angle_gamma   90.00
#
_symmetry.space_group_name_H-M   'P 1'
#
loop_
_entity.id
_entity.type
_entity.pdbx_description
1 polymer ?
#
loop_
_entity_poly.entity_id
_entity_poly.type
_entity_poly.pdbx_seq_one_letter_code
_entity_poly.pdbx_strand_id
1 'polypeptide(L)'
;VAWYETLAIGVKGGELYDAVMSRLGDPFFGIGLNPGHLIHLDEWLHSPIRKGSTMKLASGMALQCDVIPATGTDYFTTNIEDGVALADHATRKQFATQYPEAWSRIEARRKFIRDKLGIKLNPEVLTFSNLAAWLPPFWLSPGMAMVMSP
;
A
#
# COMPACT_ATOMS: atom_id res chain seq x y z
N VAL A 1 2.84 -6.23 3.01
CA VAL A 1 1.93 -6.52 4.15
C VAL A 1 2.00 -5.39 5.16
N ALA A 2 3.13 -5.18 5.85
CA ALA A 2 3.27 -4.17 6.90
C ALA A 2 2.74 -2.78 6.49
N TRP A 3 2.98 -2.36 5.26
CA TRP A 3 2.47 -1.11 4.70
C TRP A 3 0.94 -1.05 4.74
N TYR A 4 0.26 -2.08 4.23
CA TYR A 4 -1.21 -2.13 4.18
C TYR A 4 -1.85 -2.25 5.56
N GLU A 5 -1.27 -3.05 6.45
CA GLU A 5 -1.82 -3.27 7.79
C GLU A 5 -1.67 -2.05 8.71
N THR A 6 -0.65 -1.22 8.45
CA THR A 6 -0.41 0.01 9.23
C THR A 6 -1.20 1.20 8.68
N LEU A 7 -1.55 1.18 7.38
CA LEU A 7 -2.20 2.30 6.72
C LEU A 7 -3.59 2.57 7.30
N ALA A 8 -3.79 3.75 7.87
CA ALA A 8 -5.08 4.21 8.40
C ALA A 8 -5.14 5.74 8.50
N ILE A 9 -6.34 6.29 8.53
CA ILE A 9 -6.56 7.70 8.85
C ILE A 9 -6.09 7.97 10.28
N GLY A 10 -5.30 9.02 10.48
CA GLY A 10 -4.75 9.44 11.77
C GLY A 10 -3.39 8.84 12.11
N VAL A 11 -2.94 7.80 11.43
CA VAL A 11 -1.58 7.25 11.56
C VAL A 11 -0.58 8.31 11.05
N LYS A 12 0.54 8.46 11.74
CA LYS A 12 1.62 9.33 11.27
C LYS A 12 2.38 8.65 10.14
N GLY A 13 2.77 9.42 9.14
CA GLY A 13 3.57 8.87 8.04
C GLY A 13 4.89 8.27 8.48
N GLY A 14 5.48 8.77 9.57
CA GLY A 14 6.67 8.17 10.19
C GLY A 14 6.41 6.78 10.77
N GLU A 15 5.24 6.54 11.35
CA GLU A 15 4.86 5.22 11.86
C GLU A 15 4.72 4.20 10.72
N LEU A 16 4.15 4.64 9.60
CA LEU A 16 4.06 3.81 8.39
C LEU A 16 5.46 3.52 7.81
N TYR A 17 6.32 4.55 7.75
CA TYR A 17 7.72 4.38 7.36
C TYR A 17 8.42 3.34 8.24
N ASP A 18 8.35 3.49 9.56
CA ASP A 18 9.01 2.61 10.52
C ASP A 18 8.48 1.16 10.45
N ALA A 19 7.18 0.98 10.21
CA ALA A 19 6.57 -0.34 10.03
C ALA A 19 7.17 -1.10 8.84
N VAL A 20 7.45 -0.41 7.74
CA VAL A 20 8.10 -1.01 6.56
C VAL A 20 9.59 -1.22 6.82
N MET A 21 10.29 -0.20 7.32
CA MET A 21 11.74 -0.26 7.51
C MET A 21 12.15 -1.23 8.61
N SER A 22 11.29 -1.56 9.57
CA SER A 22 11.52 -2.66 10.51
C SER A 22 11.64 -4.03 9.84
N ARG A 23 11.15 -4.16 8.61
CA ARG A 23 11.22 -5.40 7.80
C ARG A 23 12.32 -5.36 6.74
N LEU A 24 12.56 -4.18 6.16
CA LEU A 24 13.42 -4.00 4.99
C LEU A 24 14.59 -3.02 5.26
N GLY A 25 14.80 -2.60 6.50
CA GLY A 25 15.87 -1.66 6.85
C GLY A 25 17.28 -2.29 6.89
N ASP A 26 17.40 -3.61 6.70
CA ASP A 26 18.70 -4.24 6.53
C ASP A 26 19.38 -3.68 5.28
N PRO A 27 20.66 -3.27 5.35
CA PRO A 27 21.42 -2.76 4.20
C PRO A 27 21.41 -3.66 2.97
N PHE A 28 21.24 -4.96 3.16
CA PHE A 28 21.10 -5.93 2.06
C PHE A 28 19.98 -5.56 1.09
N PHE A 29 18.85 -5.05 1.59
CA PHE A 29 17.71 -4.69 0.74
C PHE A 29 17.92 -3.39 -0.05
N GLY A 30 18.90 -2.56 0.31
CA GLY A 30 19.26 -1.36 -0.42
C GLY A 30 18.11 -0.39 -0.67
N ILE A 31 17.19 -0.24 0.30
CA ILE A 31 16.05 0.69 0.19
C ILE A 31 16.57 2.12 0.18
N GLY A 32 16.57 2.76 -0.98
CA GLY A 32 17.05 4.13 -1.18
C GLY A 32 15.95 5.20 -1.17
N LEU A 33 14.68 4.79 -1.23
CA LEU A 33 13.52 5.68 -1.31
C LEU A 33 12.60 5.50 -0.10
N ASN A 34 11.77 6.50 0.15
CA ASN A 34 10.68 6.32 1.12
C ASN A 34 9.72 5.23 0.60
N PRO A 35 9.16 4.39 1.50
CA PRO A 35 8.33 3.25 1.09
C PRO A 35 6.91 3.65 0.69
N GLY A 36 6.77 4.76 0.02
CA GLY A 36 5.53 5.30 -0.50
C GLY A 36 5.48 6.83 -0.48
N HIS A 37 4.56 7.37 -1.24
CA HIS A 37 4.40 8.81 -1.43
C HIS A 37 2.95 9.19 -1.77
N LEU A 38 2.66 10.49 -1.85
CA LEU A 38 1.40 10.99 -2.39
C LEU A 38 1.34 10.82 -3.91
N ILE A 39 0.14 10.68 -4.45
CA ILE A 39 -0.09 10.64 -5.91
C ILE A 39 -0.66 12.00 -6.32
N HIS A 40 0.22 12.96 -6.63
CA HIS A 40 -0.11 14.28 -7.18
C HIS A 40 1.17 15.01 -7.64
N LEU A 41 1.08 16.30 -8.00
CA LEU A 41 2.18 17.07 -8.60
C LEU A 41 3.47 17.15 -7.77
N ASP A 42 3.36 17.13 -6.43
CA ASP A 42 4.48 17.23 -5.49
C ASP A 42 4.72 15.92 -4.73
N GLU A 43 4.52 14.80 -5.36
CA GLU A 43 4.48 13.49 -4.74
C GLU A 43 5.73 13.13 -3.91
N TRP A 44 6.91 13.55 -4.36
CA TRP A 44 8.17 13.23 -3.69
C TRP A 44 8.57 14.24 -2.62
N LEU A 45 8.38 15.53 -2.87
CA LEU A 45 8.88 16.60 -2.01
C LEU A 45 8.12 16.70 -0.69
N HIS A 46 6.83 16.44 -0.70
CA HIS A 46 5.95 16.62 0.43
C HIS A 46 5.30 15.33 0.93
N SER A 47 5.88 14.16 0.58
CA SER A 47 5.35 12.89 1.04
C SER A 47 5.29 12.81 2.57
N PRO A 48 4.15 12.40 3.14
CA PRO A 48 4.04 12.15 4.57
C PRO A 48 4.86 10.93 5.00
N ILE A 49 5.09 9.97 4.10
CA ILE A 49 5.71 8.68 4.42
C ILE A 49 7.24 8.81 4.37
N ARG A 50 7.83 9.31 5.46
CA ARG A 50 9.29 9.47 5.63
C ARG A 50 9.68 9.32 7.07
N LYS A 51 10.95 9.03 7.31
CA LYS A 51 11.50 8.86 8.65
C LYS A 51 11.18 10.05 9.55
N GLY A 52 10.62 9.79 10.73
CA GLY A 52 10.31 10.79 11.73
C GLY A 52 9.16 11.74 11.37
N SER A 53 8.41 11.50 10.31
CA SER A 53 7.27 12.34 9.94
C SER A 53 6.17 12.30 11.00
N THR A 54 5.73 13.47 11.43
CA THR A 54 4.60 13.64 12.34
C THR A 54 3.29 13.96 11.63
N MET A 55 3.33 14.09 10.30
CA MET A 55 2.16 14.34 9.47
C MET A 55 1.20 13.16 9.57
N LYS A 56 -0.05 13.42 9.96
CA LYS A 56 -1.09 12.40 10.02
C LYS A 56 -1.70 12.19 8.65
N LEU A 57 -1.91 10.92 8.31
CA LEU A 57 -2.65 10.55 7.12
C LEU A 57 -4.13 10.92 7.30
N ALA A 58 -4.75 11.41 6.24
CA ALA A 58 -6.10 11.97 6.29
C ALA A 58 -6.99 11.44 5.16
N SER A 59 -8.31 11.52 5.37
CA SER A 59 -9.29 11.27 4.30
C SER A 59 -9.04 12.19 3.11
N GLY A 60 -9.15 11.66 1.90
CA GLY A 60 -8.87 12.37 0.65
C GLY A 60 -7.42 12.24 0.15
N MET A 61 -6.51 11.68 0.93
CA MET A 61 -5.16 11.40 0.44
C MET A 61 -5.16 10.23 -0.53
N ALA A 62 -4.56 10.42 -1.70
CA ALA A 62 -4.18 9.36 -2.63
C ALA A 62 -2.69 9.05 -2.44
N LEU A 63 -2.37 7.79 -2.21
CA LEU A 63 -1.05 7.33 -1.83
C LEU A 63 -0.62 6.17 -2.73
N GLN A 64 0.66 6.09 -2.97
CA GLN A 64 1.29 4.92 -3.58
C GLN A 64 2.12 4.18 -2.52
N CYS A 65 1.86 2.88 -2.37
CA CYS A 65 2.84 1.97 -1.82
C CYS A 65 3.95 1.84 -2.86
N ASP A 66 5.15 2.24 -2.49
CA ASP A 66 6.28 2.22 -3.42
C ASP A 66 7.49 1.66 -2.67
N VAL A 67 7.71 0.35 -2.84
CA VAL A 67 8.78 -0.37 -2.14
C VAL A 67 9.67 -1.02 -3.18
N ILE A 68 10.88 -0.47 -3.31
CA ILE A 68 11.86 -0.84 -4.34
C ILE A 68 13.16 -1.29 -3.68
N PRO A 69 13.28 -2.58 -3.29
CA PRO A 69 14.56 -3.09 -2.83
C PRO A 69 15.55 -3.23 -3.99
N ALA A 70 16.82 -2.93 -3.71
CA ALA A 70 17.93 -3.04 -4.66
C ALA A 70 19.11 -3.75 -3.99
N THR A 71 19.11 -5.07 -4.01
CA THR A 71 20.06 -5.90 -3.27
C THR A 71 21.50 -5.83 -3.78
N GLY A 72 21.74 -5.24 -4.94
CA GLY A 72 23.08 -5.18 -5.56
C GLY A 72 23.63 -6.52 -5.99
N THR A 73 22.83 -7.58 -6.01
CA THR A 73 23.19 -8.92 -6.46
C THR A 73 22.66 -9.17 -7.87
N ASP A 74 23.07 -10.28 -8.49
CA ASP A 74 22.56 -10.71 -9.80
C ASP A 74 21.07 -11.10 -9.78
N TYR A 75 20.49 -11.26 -8.58
CA TYR A 75 19.09 -11.64 -8.36
C TYR A 75 18.23 -10.44 -7.97
N PHE A 76 18.16 -9.50 -8.80
CA PHE A 76 17.56 -8.21 -8.64
C PHE A 76 16.32 -8.05 -7.78
N THR A 77 15.95 -6.90 -7.75
CA THR A 77 14.89 -6.18 -7.12
C THR A 77 13.51 -6.61 -7.62
N THR A 78 12.53 -6.47 -6.79
CA THR A 78 11.12 -6.42 -7.16
C THR A 78 10.54 -5.07 -6.77
N ASN A 79 9.66 -4.54 -7.58
CA ASN A 79 8.95 -3.30 -7.26
C ASN A 79 7.54 -3.64 -6.79
N ILE A 80 7.11 -2.99 -5.72
CA ILE A 80 5.71 -3.00 -5.28
C ILE A 80 5.21 -1.57 -5.37
N GLU A 81 4.35 -1.32 -6.35
CA GLU A 81 3.80 0.00 -6.64
C GLU A 81 2.28 -0.08 -6.76
N ASP A 82 1.60 0.16 -5.66
CA ASP A 82 0.15 0.05 -5.56
C ASP A 82 -0.51 1.37 -5.20
N GLY A 83 -1.46 1.82 -6.01
CA GLY A 83 -2.26 3.00 -5.73
C GLY A 83 -3.42 2.73 -4.77
N VAL A 84 -3.54 3.57 -3.74
CA VAL A 84 -4.65 3.54 -2.78
C VAL A 84 -5.16 4.95 -2.49
N ALA A 85 -6.38 5.06 -1.95
CA ALA A 85 -6.85 6.29 -1.31
C ALA A 85 -7.34 6.01 0.10
N LEU A 86 -7.24 7.02 0.95
CA LEU A 86 -7.88 7.02 2.25
C LEU A 86 -9.21 7.76 2.19
N ALA A 87 -10.27 7.11 2.64
CA ALA A 87 -11.60 7.68 2.67
C ALA A 87 -12.31 7.36 3.99
N ASP A 88 -12.74 8.38 4.70
CA ASP A 88 -13.56 8.21 5.89
C ASP A 88 -14.93 7.61 5.56
N HIS A 89 -15.72 7.31 6.58
CA HIS A 89 -17.02 6.66 6.40
C HIS A 89 -17.98 7.49 5.51
N ALA A 90 -18.01 8.81 5.67
CA ALA A 90 -18.90 9.68 4.91
C ALA A 90 -18.50 9.70 3.43
N THR A 91 -17.20 9.83 3.16
CA THR A 91 -16.63 9.81 1.81
C THR A 91 -16.88 8.47 1.11
N ARG A 92 -16.68 7.35 1.81
CA ARG A 92 -16.97 6.02 1.25
C ARG A 92 -18.45 5.85 0.88
N LYS A 93 -19.36 6.30 1.77
CA LYS A 93 -20.79 6.24 1.52
C LYS A 93 -21.20 7.08 0.31
N GLN A 94 -20.67 8.29 0.21
CA GLN A 94 -20.92 9.18 -0.94
C GLN A 94 -20.40 8.56 -2.24
N PHE A 95 -19.16 8.06 -2.22
CA PHE A 95 -18.54 7.42 -3.39
C PHE A 95 -19.33 6.20 -3.86
N ALA A 96 -19.74 5.32 -2.92
CA ALA A 96 -20.53 4.15 -3.23
C ALA A 96 -21.88 4.49 -3.88
N THR A 97 -22.49 5.60 -3.47
CA THR A 97 -23.74 6.09 -4.04
C THR A 97 -23.56 6.69 -5.44
N GLN A 98 -22.52 7.50 -5.61
CA GLN A 98 -22.26 8.23 -6.86
C GLN A 98 -21.63 7.34 -7.93
N TYR A 99 -20.80 6.37 -7.55
CA TYR A 99 -20.01 5.54 -8.45
C TYR A 99 -20.10 4.05 -8.09
N PRO A 100 -21.30 3.44 -8.13
CA PRO A 100 -21.54 2.08 -7.62
C PRO A 100 -20.71 1.00 -8.32
N GLU A 101 -20.45 1.13 -9.61
CA GLU A 101 -19.62 0.17 -10.34
C GLU A 101 -18.13 0.24 -9.91
N ALA A 102 -17.60 1.44 -9.75
CA ALA A 102 -16.23 1.62 -9.25
C ALA A 102 -16.10 1.12 -7.81
N TRP A 103 -17.12 1.40 -6.98
CA TRP A 103 -17.19 0.90 -5.61
C TRP A 103 -17.17 -0.63 -5.56
N SER A 104 -17.98 -1.27 -6.40
CA SER A 104 -18.02 -2.75 -6.49
C SER A 104 -16.64 -3.34 -6.82
N ARG A 105 -15.90 -2.74 -7.76
CA ARG A 105 -14.53 -3.18 -8.08
C ARG A 105 -13.56 -2.99 -6.93
N ILE A 106 -13.64 -1.87 -6.22
CA ILE A 106 -12.80 -1.61 -5.03
C ILE A 106 -13.10 -2.64 -3.93
N GLU A 107 -14.37 -2.88 -3.62
CA GLU A 107 -14.75 -3.87 -2.61
C GLU A 107 -14.33 -5.29 -2.99
N ALA A 108 -14.39 -5.66 -4.26
CA ALA A 108 -13.88 -6.96 -4.73
C ALA A 108 -12.38 -7.11 -4.49
N ARG A 109 -11.57 -6.07 -4.77
CA ARG A 109 -10.12 -6.08 -4.48
C ARG A 109 -9.84 -6.13 -2.98
N ARG A 110 -10.54 -5.32 -2.19
CA ARG A 110 -10.42 -5.33 -0.73
C ARG A 110 -10.77 -6.69 -0.14
N LYS A 111 -11.83 -7.32 -0.66
CA LYS A 111 -12.21 -8.68 -0.26
C LYS A 111 -11.12 -9.69 -0.62
N PHE A 112 -10.55 -9.62 -1.82
CA PHE A 112 -9.45 -10.49 -2.24
C PHE A 112 -8.23 -10.35 -1.31
N ILE A 113 -7.82 -9.13 -0.99
CA ILE A 113 -6.69 -8.85 -0.10
C ILE A 113 -6.91 -9.47 1.28
N ARG A 114 -8.10 -9.29 1.86
CA ARG A 114 -8.40 -9.84 3.19
C ARG A 114 -8.58 -11.35 3.20
N ASP A 115 -9.41 -11.85 2.28
CA ASP A 115 -9.90 -13.23 2.35
C ASP A 115 -8.98 -14.24 1.65
N LYS A 116 -8.22 -13.79 0.65
CA LYS A 116 -7.32 -14.64 -0.13
C LYS A 116 -5.86 -14.43 0.22
N LEU A 117 -5.43 -13.18 0.38
CA LEU A 117 -4.03 -12.89 0.73
C LEU A 117 -3.77 -12.89 2.24
N GLY A 118 -4.82 -12.85 3.07
CA GLY A 118 -4.71 -12.86 4.52
C GLY A 118 -4.18 -11.55 5.13
N ILE A 119 -4.23 -10.45 4.39
CA ILE A 119 -3.73 -9.14 4.82
C ILE A 119 -4.85 -8.37 5.51
N LYS A 120 -4.62 -7.91 6.73
CA LYS A 120 -5.56 -7.06 7.47
C LYS A 120 -5.59 -5.66 6.84
N LEU A 121 -6.75 -5.26 6.37
CA LEU A 121 -6.94 -3.99 5.67
C LEU A 121 -7.98 -3.14 6.42
N ASN A 122 -7.59 -1.93 6.83
CA ASN A 122 -8.50 -0.98 7.46
C ASN A 122 -9.65 -0.59 6.51
N PRO A 123 -10.86 -0.33 7.04
CA PRO A 123 -12.02 -0.04 6.20
C PRO A 123 -11.86 1.21 5.35
N GLU A 124 -11.08 2.19 5.78
CA GLU A 124 -10.83 3.43 5.05
C GLU A 124 -9.87 3.32 3.88
N VAL A 125 -9.17 2.20 3.71
CA VAL A 125 -8.21 1.99 2.63
C VAL A 125 -8.93 1.49 1.39
N LEU A 126 -8.96 2.32 0.35
CA LEU A 126 -9.54 2.01 -0.96
C LEU A 126 -8.43 1.67 -1.95
N THR A 127 -8.44 0.47 -2.49
CA THR A 127 -7.41 -0.01 -3.43
C THR A 127 -7.81 0.29 -4.87
N PHE A 128 -6.93 0.96 -5.61
CA PHE A 128 -7.16 1.31 -7.02
C PHE A 128 -6.39 0.42 -7.99
N SER A 129 -5.21 -0.05 -7.61
CA SER A 129 -4.46 -1.00 -8.43
C SER A 129 -5.24 -2.30 -8.61
N ASN A 130 -5.24 -2.85 -9.82
CA ASN A 130 -5.95 -4.10 -10.11
C ASN A 130 -5.35 -5.30 -9.40
N LEU A 131 -4.04 -5.27 -9.17
CA LEU A 131 -3.26 -6.34 -8.54
C LEU A 131 -2.71 -5.89 -7.17
N ALA A 132 -3.43 -5.02 -6.47
CA ALA A 132 -3.00 -4.49 -5.19
C ALA A 132 -2.62 -5.61 -4.21
N ALA A 133 -1.43 -5.49 -3.62
CA ALA A 133 -0.84 -6.45 -2.70
C ALA A 133 -0.61 -7.86 -3.27
N TRP A 134 -0.83 -8.08 -4.57
CA TRP A 134 -0.62 -9.38 -5.19
C TRP A 134 0.84 -9.56 -5.62
N LEU A 135 1.49 -10.58 -5.07
CA LEU A 135 2.87 -10.92 -5.39
C LEU A 135 2.92 -12.37 -5.92
N PRO A 136 3.10 -12.58 -7.23
CA PRO A 136 3.25 -13.92 -7.80
C PRO A 136 4.68 -14.41 -7.56
N PRO A 137 4.88 -15.60 -6.94
CA PRO A 137 6.21 -16.13 -6.70
C PRO A 137 6.88 -16.68 -7.97
N PHE A 138 6.08 -17.02 -9.00
CA PHE A 138 6.57 -17.59 -10.23
C PHE A 138 5.93 -16.94 -11.45
N TRP A 139 6.75 -16.42 -12.33
CA TRP A 139 6.32 -15.71 -13.55
C TRP A 139 5.36 -16.52 -14.43
N LEU A 140 5.65 -17.82 -14.59
CA LEU A 140 4.86 -18.71 -15.44
C LEU A 140 3.70 -19.40 -14.73
N SER A 141 3.40 -19.03 -13.51
CA SER A 141 2.31 -19.57 -12.70
C SER A 141 1.39 -18.47 -12.17
N PRO A 142 0.66 -17.77 -13.05
CA PRO A 142 -0.12 -16.58 -12.67
C PRO A 142 -1.29 -16.88 -11.72
N GLY A 143 -1.65 -18.15 -11.55
CA GLY A 143 -2.66 -18.56 -10.58
C GLY A 143 -2.16 -18.68 -9.14
N MET A 144 -0.87 -18.44 -8.88
CA MET A 144 -0.26 -18.50 -7.55
C MET A 144 0.03 -17.10 -7.01
N ALA A 145 -0.12 -16.93 -5.71
CA ALA A 145 0.25 -15.70 -5.02
C ALA A 145 0.85 -16.01 -3.64
N MET A 146 1.72 -15.13 -3.17
CA MET A 146 2.16 -15.15 -1.78
C MET A 146 0.98 -14.74 -0.88
N VAL A 147 0.77 -15.49 0.18
CA VAL A 147 -0.28 -15.23 1.18
C VAL A 147 0.32 -15.19 2.58
N MET A 148 -0.37 -14.51 3.48
CA MET A 148 -0.03 -14.58 4.90
C MET A 148 -0.54 -15.90 5.46
N SER A 149 0.32 -16.58 6.21
CA SER A 149 -0.14 -17.73 7.00
C SER A 149 -1.05 -17.25 8.12
N PRO A 150 -2.08 -18.04 8.45
CA PRO A 150 -2.95 -17.75 9.60
C PRO A 150 -2.17 -17.64 10.90
#